data_c814a437e85aeccc458e4780a663dd12
#
_entry.id   c814a437e85aeccc458e4780a663dd12
#
_cell.length_a   1.000
_cell.length_b   1.000
_cell.length_c   1.000
_cell.angle_alpha   90.00
_cell.angle_beta   90.00
_cell.angle_gamma   90.00
#
_symmetry.space_group_name_H-M   'P 1'
#
loop_
_entity.id
_entity.type
_entity.pdbx_description
1 polymer ?
#
loop_
_entity_poly.entity_id
_entity_poly.type
_entity_poly.pdbx_seq_one_letter_code
_entity_poly.pdbx_strand_id
1 'polypeptide(L)'
;MIKTRVETRLSTSVVMMVAVLVACVARGHKSTLAVKIPEELIGVTDREVYVEELDVPDKHHHDPSNIIKYNDQYYLWYTQHPKVTNGWEGHIRLATSADGLDWTAQGTAIPVGESGDIDDKAAITSYVVPYYGKYYLFYTAYGSAAELKGISYAVADTPNGPWRKSGKKLLWPSGNKEEWDGVHIDDTNIIFFDNKWFLYYKGRPFGAEPSETKIGVATSDNLLGPYEKYEKSPVFPGHAFTTWVHRSGVAAFGYGTFWSEDGFTFEKTSDWTPRTVGLYCPENFRNGVNNNGVLWGMKVKFPEDRCRYITRMELPVLDLSN
;
A
#
# COMPACT_ATOMS: atom_id res chain seq x y z
N MET A 1 -3.50 -38.00 97.95
CA MET A 1 -2.54 -38.20 96.85
C MET A 1 -2.75 -37.13 95.79
N ILE A 2 -2.02 -36.05 95.91
CA ILE A 2 -2.15 -34.88 95.03
C ILE A 2 -0.90 -34.81 94.19
N LYS A 3 -1.02 -34.96 92.87
CA LYS A 3 0.07 -34.77 91.92
C LYS A 3 0.04 -33.32 91.41
N THR A 4 1.01 -32.58 91.83
CA THR A 4 1.28 -31.23 91.40
C THR A 4 1.88 -31.27 89.98
N ARG A 5 1.25 -30.59 89.08
CA ARG A 5 1.74 -30.41 87.68
C ARG A 5 2.32 -29.02 87.55
N VAL A 6 3.61 -28.96 87.31
CA VAL A 6 4.32 -27.70 87.00
C VAL A 6 4.05 -27.33 85.58
N GLU A 7 3.42 -26.21 85.37
CA GLU A 7 3.26 -25.62 84.02
C GLU A 7 4.42 -24.67 83.74
N THR A 8 5.25 -25.05 82.83
CA THR A 8 6.27 -24.19 82.23
C THR A 8 5.62 -23.29 81.15
N ARG A 9 5.49 -22.03 81.44
CA ARG A 9 5.08 -21.02 80.41
C ARG A 9 6.25 -20.74 79.49
N LEU A 10 6.17 -21.19 78.27
CA LEU A 10 6.99 -20.73 77.19
C LEU A 10 6.39 -19.42 76.65
N SER A 11 7.13 -18.34 76.83
CA SER A 11 6.86 -17.04 76.24
C SER A 11 7.20 -17.11 74.74
N THR A 12 6.19 -17.21 73.93
CA THR A 12 6.35 -17.07 72.47
C THR A 12 6.25 -15.59 72.10
N SER A 13 7.40 -14.96 71.97
CA SER A 13 7.49 -13.64 71.37
C SER A 13 7.13 -13.79 69.89
N VAL A 14 5.91 -13.40 69.56
CA VAL A 14 5.50 -13.24 68.11
C VAL A 14 6.21 -12.00 67.55
N VAL A 15 7.28 -12.24 66.85
CA VAL A 15 7.89 -11.21 66.01
C VAL A 15 6.94 -11.01 64.81
N MET A 16 6.16 -9.96 64.90
CA MET A 16 5.32 -9.49 63.80
C MET A 16 6.24 -8.82 62.77
N MET A 17 6.66 -9.61 61.77
CA MET A 17 7.38 -9.09 60.64
C MET A 17 6.37 -8.33 59.76
N VAL A 18 6.30 -7.01 59.91
CA VAL A 18 5.57 -6.13 59.01
C VAL A 18 6.37 -6.10 57.71
N ALA A 19 5.98 -6.93 56.78
CA ALA A 19 6.46 -6.81 55.38
C ALA A 19 5.85 -5.53 54.79
N VAL A 20 6.61 -4.44 54.84
CA VAL A 20 6.33 -3.26 54.06
C VAL A 20 6.57 -3.66 52.59
N LEU A 21 5.49 -4.04 51.91
CA LEU A 21 5.48 -4.10 50.44
C LEU A 21 5.66 -2.66 49.95
N VAL A 22 6.90 -2.26 49.71
CA VAL A 22 7.21 -1.12 48.84
C VAL A 22 6.83 -1.58 47.45
N ALA A 23 5.59 -1.29 47.02
CA ALA A 23 5.22 -1.32 45.64
C ALA A 23 6.05 -0.24 44.94
N CYS A 24 7.25 -0.62 44.47
CA CYS A 24 7.90 0.10 43.39
C CYS A 24 6.95 0.04 42.21
N VAL A 25 6.10 1.06 42.11
CA VAL A 25 5.51 1.44 40.81
C VAL A 25 6.70 1.83 39.94
N ALA A 26 7.28 0.83 39.30
CA ALA A 26 8.10 1.07 38.14
C ALA A 26 7.17 1.79 37.16
N ARG A 27 7.16 3.12 37.18
CA ARG A 27 6.79 3.93 36.04
C ARG A 27 7.75 3.46 34.95
N GLY A 28 7.27 2.53 34.13
CA GLY A 28 7.91 2.22 32.88
C GLY A 28 7.97 3.53 32.11
N HIS A 29 9.10 4.21 32.18
CA HIS A 29 9.52 5.05 31.10
C HIS A 29 9.52 4.08 29.90
N LYS A 30 8.44 4.08 29.12
CA LYS A 30 8.58 3.76 27.72
C LYS A 30 9.60 4.78 27.25
N SER A 31 10.86 4.39 27.23
CA SER A 31 11.84 5.00 26.38
C SER A 31 11.15 4.99 25.01
N THR A 32 10.65 6.12 24.58
CA THR A 32 10.38 6.38 23.18
C THR A 32 11.76 6.30 22.53
N LEU A 33 12.16 5.08 22.17
CA LEU A 33 13.27 4.90 21.23
C LEU A 33 12.83 5.74 20.05
N ALA A 34 13.58 6.81 19.78
CA ALA A 34 13.31 7.63 18.62
C ALA A 34 13.26 6.70 17.43
N VAL A 35 12.19 6.76 16.67
CA VAL A 35 12.00 5.97 15.43
C VAL A 35 13.25 6.20 14.59
N LYS A 36 14.04 5.15 14.36
CA LYS A 36 15.27 5.28 13.59
C LYS A 36 14.93 5.24 12.12
N ILE A 37 14.68 6.40 11.54
CA ILE A 37 14.42 6.56 10.11
C ILE A 37 15.65 6.04 9.33
N PRO A 38 15.45 5.15 8.34
CA PRO A 38 16.52 4.73 7.44
C PRO A 38 17.11 5.92 6.69
N GLU A 39 18.44 6.06 6.74
CA GLU A 39 19.15 7.24 6.19
C GLU A 39 18.92 7.39 4.68
N GLU A 40 18.80 6.29 3.95
CA GLU A 40 18.53 6.25 2.52
C GLU A 40 17.19 6.88 2.13
N LEU A 41 16.23 6.94 3.05
CA LEU A 41 14.94 7.59 2.82
C LEU A 41 14.98 9.12 2.98
N ILE A 42 16.06 9.67 3.47
CA ILE A 42 16.21 11.13 3.68
C ILE A 42 16.63 11.82 2.38
N GLY A 43 17.50 11.18 1.60
CA GLY A 43 18.09 11.75 0.39
C GLY A 43 17.64 11.10 -0.91
N VAL A 44 16.42 10.57 -0.97
CA VAL A 44 15.93 9.85 -2.17
C VAL A 44 15.87 10.79 -3.38
N THR A 45 16.43 10.33 -4.48
CA THR A 45 16.35 10.94 -5.80
C THR A 45 16.21 9.86 -6.86
N ASP A 46 15.83 10.23 -8.08
CA ASP A 46 15.74 9.29 -9.18
C ASP A 46 16.55 9.73 -10.40
N ARG A 47 16.89 8.75 -11.22
CA ARG A 47 17.37 8.94 -12.58
C ARG A 47 16.31 8.44 -13.56
N GLU A 48 15.87 9.30 -14.46
CA GLU A 48 14.85 8.96 -15.46
C GLU A 48 15.47 8.29 -16.69
N VAL A 49 14.75 7.27 -17.21
CA VAL A 49 15.05 6.62 -18.48
C VAL A 49 13.77 6.63 -19.32
N TYR A 50 13.80 7.25 -20.51
CA TYR A 50 12.66 7.33 -21.40
C TYR A 50 12.29 5.95 -21.97
N VAL A 51 10.99 5.68 -22.11
CA VAL A 51 10.43 4.43 -22.65
C VAL A 51 9.44 4.77 -23.78
N GLU A 52 9.87 4.55 -25.00
CA GLU A 52 9.12 4.96 -26.21
C GLU A 52 7.74 4.27 -26.32
N GLU A 53 7.67 2.97 -26.08
CA GLU A 53 6.43 2.18 -26.19
C GLU A 53 5.29 2.67 -25.26
N LEU A 54 5.65 3.34 -24.19
CA LEU A 54 4.69 3.88 -23.22
C LEU A 54 4.39 5.36 -23.42
N ASP A 55 4.76 5.92 -24.58
CA ASP A 55 4.48 7.29 -25.00
C ASP A 55 3.67 7.31 -26.31
N VAL A 56 2.37 7.07 -26.21
CA VAL A 56 1.44 7.04 -27.34
C VAL A 56 0.76 8.41 -27.49
N PRO A 57 0.93 9.12 -28.63
CA PRO A 57 0.56 10.53 -28.75
C PRO A 57 -0.91 10.88 -28.49
N ASP A 58 -1.84 9.97 -28.80
CA ASP A 58 -3.29 10.22 -28.72
C ASP A 58 -3.96 9.58 -27.49
N LYS A 59 -3.17 9.02 -26.59
CA LYS A 59 -3.66 8.33 -25.39
C LYS A 59 -2.91 8.83 -24.15
N HIS A 60 -3.63 9.07 -23.08
CA HIS A 60 -3.01 9.23 -21.80
C HIS A 60 -2.69 7.85 -21.20
N HIS A 61 -1.43 7.66 -20.82
CA HIS A 61 -0.96 6.55 -20.03
C HIS A 61 -0.59 7.05 -18.64
N HIS A 62 -1.16 6.45 -17.61
CA HIS A 62 -0.86 6.82 -16.24
C HIS A 62 -1.11 5.66 -15.27
N ASP A 63 -0.90 5.90 -13.99
CA ASP A 63 -1.09 4.95 -12.89
C ASP A 63 -0.43 3.59 -13.16
N PRO A 64 0.91 3.55 -13.36
CA PRO A 64 1.63 2.30 -13.48
C PRO A 64 1.44 1.49 -12.20
N SER A 65 1.09 0.21 -12.35
CA SER A 65 1.05 -0.74 -11.25
C SER A 65 2.43 -0.98 -10.67
N ASN A 66 2.51 -1.67 -9.52
CA ASN A 66 3.75 -2.37 -9.18
C ASN A 66 4.17 -3.29 -10.35
N ILE A 67 5.48 -3.57 -10.39
CA ILE A 67 6.06 -4.43 -11.41
C ILE A 67 6.28 -5.82 -10.80
N ILE A 68 5.92 -6.87 -11.52
CA ILE A 68 6.26 -8.24 -11.15
C ILE A 68 7.15 -8.89 -12.19
N LYS A 69 7.92 -9.88 -11.78
CA LYS A 69 8.74 -10.71 -12.67
C LYS A 69 8.22 -12.15 -12.67
N TYR A 70 8.01 -12.70 -13.86
CA TYR A 70 7.58 -14.08 -14.03
C TYR A 70 8.25 -14.66 -15.30
N ASN A 71 8.88 -15.84 -15.18
CA ASN A 71 9.60 -16.50 -16.27
C ASN A 71 10.57 -15.57 -17.00
N ASP A 72 11.42 -14.87 -16.22
CA ASP A 72 12.41 -13.90 -16.70
C ASP A 72 11.86 -12.71 -17.50
N GLN A 73 10.56 -12.47 -17.44
CA GLN A 73 9.91 -11.33 -18.04
C GLN A 73 9.28 -10.44 -16.96
N TYR A 74 9.39 -9.12 -17.12
CA TYR A 74 8.72 -8.11 -16.31
C TYR A 74 7.34 -7.81 -16.88
N TYR A 75 6.39 -7.54 -15.99
CA TYR A 75 4.99 -7.24 -16.29
C TYR A 75 4.61 -5.94 -15.61
N LEU A 76 4.01 -5.03 -16.38
CA LEU A 76 3.49 -3.74 -15.94
C LEU A 76 2.06 -3.59 -16.43
N TRP A 77 1.15 -3.26 -15.52
CA TRP A 77 -0.19 -2.82 -15.88
C TRP A 77 -0.29 -1.31 -15.68
N TYR A 78 -1.08 -0.65 -16.51
CA TYR A 78 -1.24 0.79 -16.45
C TYR A 78 -2.62 1.21 -16.95
N THR A 79 -3.10 2.36 -16.48
CA THR A 79 -4.34 2.96 -16.95
C THR A 79 -4.11 3.64 -18.31
N GLN A 80 -5.01 3.38 -19.25
CA GLN A 80 -5.07 4.11 -20.52
C GLN A 80 -6.47 4.70 -20.71
N HIS A 81 -6.54 5.96 -21.15
CA HIS A 81 -7.78 6.59 -21.58
C HIS A 81 -7.54 7.53 -22.77
N PRO A 82 -8.61 7.85 -23.56
CA PRO A 82 -8.51 8.81 -24.66
C PRO A 82 -8.09 10.21 -24.18
N LYS A 83 -7.37 10.96 -25.03
CA LYS A 83 -6.92 12.34 -24.74
C LYS A 83 -8.05 13.28 -24.33
N VAL A 84 -9.24 13.07 -24.87
CA VAL A 84 -10.42 13.94 -24.68
C VAL A 84 -11.18 13.67 -23.39
N THR A 85 -10.84 12.64 -22.60
CA THR A 85 -11.51 12.29 -21.37
C THR A 85 -10.73 12.76 -20.13
N ASN A 86 -11.39 12.83 -18.99
CA ASN A 86 -10.81 13.33 -17.74
C ASN A 86 -10.09 12.24 -16.91
N GLY A 87 -9.89 11.04 -17.45
CA GLY A 87 -9.24 9.92 -16.77
C GLY A 87 -10.18 8.96 -16.03
N TRP A 88 -11.46 9.28 -15.90
CA TRP A 88 -12.46 8.43 -15.26
C TRP A 88 -13.23 7.51 -16.22
N GLU A 89 -12.68 7.28 -17.40
CA GLU A 89 -13.24 6.41 -18.45
C GLU A 89 -12.15 5.46 -18.98
N GLY A 90 -11.21 5.13 -18.12
CA GLY A 90 -10.05 4.33 -18.46
C GLY A 90 -10.25 2.83 -18.31
N HIS A 91 -9.33 2.10 -18.93
CA HIS A 91 -9.19 0.65 -18.77
C HIS A 91 -7.72 0.30 -18.53
N ILE A 92 -7.47 -0.92 -18.04
CA ILE A 92 -6.13 -1.35 -17.69
C ILE A 92 -5.51 -2.10 -18.85
N ARG A 93 -4.31 -1.65 -19.23
CA ARG A 93 -3.45 -2.23 -20.26
C ARG A 93 -2.34 -3.05 -19.62
N LEU A 94 -1.74 -3.95 -20.39
CA LEU A 94 -0.56 -4.72 -20.04
C LEU A 94 0.59 -4.38 -20.98
N ALA A 95 1.78 -4.21 -20.44
CA ALA A 95 3.05 -4.24 -21.18
C ALA A 95 4.01 -5.23 -20.52
N THR A 96 4.92 -5.78 -21.31
CA THR A 96 5.94 -6.72 -20.87
C THR A 96 7.32 -6.31 -21.34
N SER A 97 8.37 -6.71 -20.62
CA SER A 97 9.76 -6.42 -20.94
C SER A 97 10.69 -7.52 -20.42
N ALA A 98 11.74 -7.84 -21.16
CA ALA A 98 12.76 -8.78 -20.71
C ALA A 98 13.77 -8.12 -19.75
N ASP A 99 14.01 -6.83 -19.87
CA ASP A 99 15.05 -6.08 -19.16
C ASP A 99 14.54 -4.89 -18.33
N GLY A 100 13.24 -4.60 -18.42
CA GLY A 100 12.61 -3.43 -17.77
C GLY A 100 12.93 -2.09 -18.48
N LEU A 101 13.51 -2.13 -19.67
CA LEU A 101 13.85 -0.98 -20.51
C LEU A 101 13.04 -1.00 -21.79
N ASP A 102 13.13 -2.11 -22.52
CA ASP A 102 12.39 -2.30 -23.78
C ASP A 102 11.05 -2.98 -23.47
N TRP A 103 9.98 -2.22 -23.58
CA TRP A 103 8.62 -2.68 -23.27
C TRP A 103 7.83 -2.96 -24.54
N THR A 104 6.94 -3.91 -24.48
CA THR A 104 6.00 -4.26 -25.54
C THR A 104 4.57 -4.26 -25.01
N ALA A 105 3.69 -3.46 -25.59
CA ALA A 105 2.28 -3.42 -25.24
C ALA A 105 1.58 -4.72 -25.66
N GLN A 106 0.89 -5.36 -24.70
CA GLN A 106 0.23 -6.67 -24.88
C GLN A 106 -1.28 -6.55 -25.10
N GLY A 107 -1.84 -5.35 -24.96
CA GLY A 107 -3.26 -5.13 -25.14
C GLY A 107 -3.99 -4.83 -23.81
N THR A 108 -5.32 -4.91 -23.83
CA THR A 108 -6.16 -4.66 -22.66
C THR A 108 -6.17 -5.87 -21.74
N ALA A 109 -5.80 -5.66 -20.48
CA ALA A 109 -5.87 -6.68 -19.43
C ALA A 109 -7.24 -6.69 -18.74
N ILE A 110 -7.73 -5.50 -18.32
CA ILE A 110 -9.05 -5.35 -17.70
C ILE A 110 -9.82 -4.30 -18.49
N PRO A 111 -10.85 -4.69 -19.25
CA PRO A 111 -11.73 -3.74 -19.92
C PRO A 111 -12.69 -3.09 -18.93
N VAL A 112 -13.30 -1.98 -19.33
CA VAL A 112 -14.51 -1.44 -18.67
C VAL A 112 -15.59 -2.50 -18.65
N GLY A 113 -16.42 -2.51 -17.60
CA GLY A 113 -17.53 -3.45 -17.45
C GLY A 113 -18.70 -3.19 -18.40
N GLU A 114 -19.61 -4.16 -18.45
CA GLU A 114 -20.89 -3.98 -19.14
C GLU A 114 -21.81 -3.05 -18.33
N SER A 115 -22.81 -2.48 -19.00
CA SER A 115 -23.76 -1.59 -18.34
C SER A 115 -24.44 -2.25 -17.13
N GLY A 116 -24.30 -1.62 -15.96
CA GLY A 116 -24.78 -2.11 -14.67
C GLY A 116 -23.75 -2.85 -13.83
N ASP A 117 -22.55 -3.11 -14.37
CA ASP A 117 -21.43 -3.61 -13.60
C ASP A 117 -20.89 -2.55 -12.64
N ILE A 118 -20.17 -2.98 -11.61
CA ILE A 118 -19.56 -2.06 -10.63
C ILE A 118 -18.44 -1.17 -11.22
N ASP A 119 -18.01 -1.47 -12.43
CA ASP A 119 -16.94 -0.80 -13.17
C ASP A 119 -17.34 -0.46 -14.62
N ASP A 120 -18.63 -0.21 -14.85
CA ASP A 120 -19.20 0.10 -16.18
C ASP A 120 -18.81 1.50 -16.70
N LYS A 121 -18.16 2.34 -15.88
CA LYS A 121 -17.55 3.61 -16.29
C LYS A 121 -16.05 3.52 -16.42
N ALA A 122 -15.37 2.85 -15.48
CA ALA A 122 -13.93 2.71 -15.52
C ALA A 122 -13.42 1.53 -14.69
N ALA A 123 -12.35 0.92 -15.19
CA ALA A 123 -11.51 -0.03 -14.48
C ALA A 123 -10.07 0.49 -14.57
N ILE A 124 -9.57 1.11 -13.50
CA ILE A 124 -8.32 1.90 -13.51
C ILE A 124 -7.43 1.59 -12.30
N THR A 125 -6.23 2.13 -12.27
CA THR A 125 -5.29 2.09 -11.12
C THR A 125 -5.08 0.69 -10.56
N SER A 126 -4.22 -0.08 -11.19
CA SER A 126 -4.03 -1.50 -10.85
C SER A 126 -2.87 -1.74 -9.89
N TYR A 127 -3.01 -2.79 -9.10
CA TYR A 127 -1.94 -3.37 -8.28
C TYR A 127 -2.02 -4.89 -8.33
N VAL A 128 -0.90 -5.58 -8.56
CA VAL A 128 -0.91 -7.03 -8.79
C VAL A 128 -0.15 -7.78 -7.71
N VAL A 129 -0.80 -8.78 -7.11
CA VAL A 129 -0.25 -9.63 -6.05
C VAL A 129 -0.17 -11.07 -6.54
N PRO A 130 1.03 -11.65 -6.66
CA PRO A 130 1.21 -13.10 -6.81
C PRO A 130 0.88 -13.81 -5.48
N TYR A 131 -0.06 -14.75 -5.50
CA TYR A 131 -0.45 -15.44 -4.28
C TYR A 131 -0.95 -16.87 -4.56
N TYR A 132 -0.34 -17.87 -3.92
CA TYR A 132 -0.66 -19.30 -4.08
C TYR A 132 -0.80 -19.77 -5.55
N GLY A 133 0.20 -19.41 -6.39
CA GLY A 133 0.25 -19.83 -7.79
C GLY A 133 -0.75 -19.15 -8.70
N LYS A 134 -1.43 -18.12 -8.23
CA LYS A 134 -2.33 -17.24 -8.99
C LYS A 134 -1.88 -15.80 -8.91
N TYR A 135 -2.46 -14.98 -9.78
CA TYR A 135 -2.25 -13.54 -9.81
C TYR A 135 -3.58 -12.84 -9.54
N TYR A 136 -3.55 -11.90 -8.61
CA TYR A 136 -4.71 -11.09 -8.23
C TYR A 136 -4.41 -9.65 -8.61
N LEU A 137 -5.17 -9.12 -9.56
CA LEU A 137 -5.09 -7.73 -10.00
C LEU A 137 -6.21 -6.96 -9.30
N PHE A 138 -5.82 -6.13 -8.34
CA PHE A 138 -6.71 -5.21 -7.64
C PHE A 138 -6.79 -3.93 -8.44
N TYR A 139 -7.98 -3.33 -8.52
CA TYR A 139 -8.19 -2.13 -9.32
C TYR A 139 -9.31 -1.27 -8.77
N THR A 140 -9.28 0.02 -9.10
CA THR A 140 -10.40 0.91 -8.85
C THR A 140 -11.51 0.64 -9.84
N ALA A 141 -12.65 0.25 -9.31
CA ALA A 141 -13.90 0.07 -10.05
C ALA A 141 -14.79 1.31 -9.87
N TYR A 142 -15.22 1.91 -10.98
CA TYR A 142 -16.14 3.03 -11.00
C TYR A 142 -17.37 2.68 -11.83
N GLY A 143 -18.52 2.62 -11.17
CA GLY A 143 -19.80 2.28 -11.78
C GLY A 143 -20.76 3.48 -11.85
N SER A 144 -21.67 3.42 -12.83
CA SER A 144 -22.65 4.48 -13.06
C SER A 144 -23.75 4.53 -12.01
N ALA A 145 -24.09 3.37 -11.42
CA ALA A 145 -25.30 3.24 -10.59
C ALA A 145 -25.28 4.05 -9.29
N ALA A 146 -24.11 4.26 -8.68
CA ALA A 146 -24.00 4.94 -7.38
C ALA A 146 -22.98 6.08 -7.36
N GLU A 147 -22.28 6.32 -8.46
CA GLU A 147 -21.16 7.27 -8.56
C GLU A 147 -20.06 7.07 -7.49
N LEU A 148 -20.02 5.89 -6.89
CA LEU A 148 -19.01 5.49 -5.91
C LEU A 148 -17.84 4.81 -6.60
N LYS A 149 -16.65 5.05 -6.08
CA LYS A 149 -15.42 4.39 -6.52
C LYS A 149 -14.87 3.56 -5.39
N GLY A 150 -14.54 2.32 -5.67
CA GLY A 150 -13.99 1.41 -4.67
C GLY A 150 -13.09 0.36 -5.29
N ILE A 151 -12.49 -0.47 -4.45
CA ILE A 151 -11.54 -1.48 -4.88
C ILE A 151 -12.26 -2.80 -5.16
N SER A 152 -11.99 -3.34 -6.35
CA SER A 152 -12.36 -4.68 -6.79
C SER A 152 -11.11 -5.45 -7.21
N TYR A 153 -11.27 -6.68 -7.68
CA TYR A 153 -10.16 -7.48 -8.17
C TYR A 153 -10.56 -8.41 -9.32
N ALA A 154 -9.56 -8.80 -10.08
CA ALA A 154 -9.62 -9.89 -11.05
C ALA A 154 -8.56 -10.95 -10.71
N VAL A 155 -8.74 -12.16 -11.18
CA VAL A 155 -7.81 -13.28 -10.95
C VAL A 155 -7.43 -13.95 -12.26
N ALA A 156 -6.16 -14.36 -12.36
CA ALA A 156 -5.62 -15.13 -13.48
C ALA A 156 -4.64 -16.20 -13.00
N ASP A 157 -4.39 -17.21 -13.83
CA ASP A 157 -3.44 -18.27 -13.55
C ASP A 157 -2.00 -17.87 -13.99
N THR A 158 -1.89 -16.89 -14.88
CA THR A 158 -0.63 -16.27 -15.32
C THR A 158 -0.77 -14.75 -15.39
N PRO A 159 0.32 -14.00 -15.33
CA PRO A 159 0.25 -12.54 -15.42
C PRO A 159 -0.25 -12.01 -16.79
N ASN A 160 -0.18 -12.84 -17.83
CA ASN A 160 -0.78 -12.52 -19.14
C ASN A 160 -2.32 -12.60 -19.13
N GLY A 161 -2.91 -13.21 -18.12
CA GLY A 161 -4.32 -13.53 -18.10
C GLY A 161 -4.63 -14.94 -18.69
N PRO A 162 -5.85 -15.19 -19.19
CA PRO A 162 -6.98 -14.25 -19.19
C PRO A 162 -7.45 -13.90 -17.78
N TRP A 163 -7.72 -12.62 -17.56
CA TRP A 163 -8.20 -12.12 -16.28
C TRP A 163 -9.70 -12.31 -16.13
N ARG A 164 -10.11 -12.85 -14.99
CA ARG A 164 -11.53 -13.00 -14.63
C ARG A 164 -11.88 -12.02 -13.52
N LYS A 165 -12.70 -11.03 -13.82
CA LYS A 165 -13.21 -10.07 -12.84
C LYS A 165 -14.03 -10.81 -11.78
N SER A 166 -13.87 -10.44 -10.53
CA SER A 166 -14.63 -11.03 -9.41
C SER A 166 -16.05 -10.49 -9.31
N GLY A 167 -16.30 -9.27 -9.78
CA GLY A 167 -17.56 -8.54 -9.58
C GLY A 167 -17.81 -8.14 -8.11
N LYS A 168 -16.84 -8.37 -7.21
CA LYS A 168 -16.97 -8.12 -5.76
C LYS A 168 -16.43 -6.76 -5.37
N LYS A 169 -17.09 -6.13 -4.42
CA LYS A 169 -16.63 -4.93 -3.70
C LYS A 169 -15.71 -5.39 -2.57
N LEU A 170 -14.39 -5.26 -2.77
CA LEU A 170 -13.41 -5.69 -1.77
C LEU A 170 -13.26 -4.67 -0.63
N LEU A 171 -12.99 -3.41 -0.98
CA LEU A 171 -13.02 -2.26 -0.07
C LEU A 171 -13.85 -1.17 -0.74
N TRP A 172 -14.95 -0.79 -0.11
CA TRP A 172 -15.93 0.11 -0.73
C TRP A 172 -16.25 1.28 0.17
N PRO A 173 -16.50 2.47 -0.39
CA PRO A 173 -16.93 3.62 0.39
C PRO A 173 -18.34 3.39 0.96
N SER A 174 -18.62 4.03 2.10
CA SER A 174 -19.92 3.91 2.78
C SER A 174 -21.07 4.59 2.04
N GLY A 175 -20.78 5.58 1.17
CA GLY A 175 -21.72 6.51 0.56
C GLY A 175 -21.99 7.75 1.42
N ASN A 176 -21.45 7.83 2.64
CA ASN A 176 -21.60 8.98 3.51
C ASN A 176 -20.64 10.11 3.11
N LYS A 177 -21.19 11.21 2.64
CA LYS A 177 -20.43 12.38 2.16
C LYS A 177 -19.67 13.15 3.25
N GLU A 178 -20.02 12.93 4.51
CA GLU A 178 -19.33 13.55 5.66
C GLU A 178 -18.04 12.80 6.04
N GLU A 179 -17.88 11.57 5.57
CA GLU A 179 -16.64 10.80 5.78
C GLU A 179 -15.58 11.21 4.76
N TRP A 180 -14.32 11.29 5.19
CA TRP A 180 -13.20 11.70 4.33
C TRP A 180 -12.95 10.75 3.14
N ASP A 181 -13.38 9.50 3.24
CA ASP A 181 -13.28 8.44 2.22
C ASP A 181 -14.65 7.82 1.89
N GLY A 182 -15.74 8.53 2.25
CA GLY A 182 -17.07 7.97 2.16
C GLY A 182 -17.64 7.85 0.73
N VAL A 183 -17.02 8.51 -0.24
CA VAL A 183 -17.47 8.49 -1.65
C VAL A 183 -16.40 7.92 -2.59
N HIS A 184 -15.12 8.17 -2.29
CA HIS A 184 -13.99 7.74 -3.10
C HIS A 184 -13.02 6.89 -2.27
N ILE A 185 -12.85 5.63 -2.66
CA ILE A 185 -11.75 4.75 -2.30
C ILE A 185 -11.09 4.33 -3.62
N ASP A 186 -9.86 4.75 -3.83
CA ASP A 186 -9.20 4.73 -5.12
C ASP A 186 -7.70 4.42 -4.96
N ASP A 187 -6.99 4.13 -6.03
CA ASP A 187 -5.58 3.73 -6.04
C ASP A 187 -5.25 2.76 -4.89
N THR A 188 -4.95 1.53 -5.16
CA THR A 188 -4.62 0.60 -4.09
C THR A 188 -3.17 0.15 -4.17
N ASN A 189 -2.56 0.00 -3.00
CA ASN A 189 -1.29 -0.71 -2.83
C ASN A 189 -1.46 -1.76 -1.74
N ILE A 190 -1.03 -2.98 -2.00
CA ILE A 190 -1.19 -4.10 -1.07
C ILE A 190 0.18 -4.69 -0.76
N ILE A 191 0.51 -4.77 0.52
CA ILE A 191 1.73 -5.41 1.00
C ILE A 191 1.40 -6.45 2.08
N PHE A 192 2.26 -7.44 2.23
CA PHE A 192 2.22 -8.38 3.34
C PHE A 192 3.30 -7.99 4.35
N PHE A 193 2.89 -7.50 5.50
CA PHE A 193 3.78 -7.00 6.53
C PHE A 193 3.27 -7.41 7.91
N ASP A 194 4.15 -7.79 8.81
CA ASP A 194 3.84 -8.24 10.18
C ASP A 194 2.68 -9.25 10.24
N ASN A 195 2.75 -10.29 9.39
CA ASN A 195 1.77 -11.39 9.27
C ASN A 195 0.36 -10.95 8.87
N LYS A 196 0.19 -9.75 8.30
CA LYS A 196 -1.09 -9.24 7.81
C LYS A 196 -0.97 -8.65 6.41
N TRP A 197 -2.08 -8.62 5.70
CA TRP A 197 -2.24 -7.86 4.48
C TRP A 197 -2.62 -6.43 4.83
N PHE A 198 -1.83 -5.47 4.37
CA PHE A 198 -2.10 -4.04 4.45
C PHE A 198 -2.55 -3.58 3.07
N LEU A 199 -3.76 -3.06 2.99
CA LEU A 199 -4.31 -2.41 1.82
C LEU A 199 -4.33 -0.90 2.07
N TYR A 200 -3.39 -0.19 1.47
CA TYR A 200 -3.39 1.27 1.44
C TYR A 200 -4.26 1.74 0.30
N TYR A 201 -4.99 2.82 0.52
CA TYR A 201 -5.92 3.36 -0.46
C TYR A 201 -5.98 4.89 -0.39
N LYS A 202 -6.27 5.51 -1.52
CA LYS A 202 -6.53 6.94 -1.60
C LYS A 202 -7.99 7.22 -1.28
N GLY A 203 -8.25 8.20 -0.43
CA GLY A 203 -9.57 8.75 -0.18
C GLY A 203 -9.57 10.27 -0.35
N ARG A 204 -10.76 10.83 -0.55
CA ARG A 204 -10.95 12.27 -0.69
C ARG A 204 -12.34 12.65 -0.19
N PRO A 205 -12.46 13.72 0.64
CA PRO A 205 -13.75 14.25 1.04
C PRO A 205 -14.62 14.61 -0.17
N PHE A 206 -15.91 14.48 -0.04
CA PHE A 206 -16.84 14.85 -1.11
C PHE A 206 -16.72 16.35 -1.44
N GLY A 207 -16.57 16.67 -2.72
CA GLY A 207 -16.43 18.06 -3.20
C GLY A 207 -15.05 18.69 -2.97
N ALA A 208 -14.10 17.96 -2.36
CA ALA A 208 -12.73 18.45 -2.16
C ALA A 208 -11.89 18.35 -3.43
N GLU A 209 -10.84 19.19 -3.51
CA GLU A 209 -9.91 19.21 -4.63
C GLU A 209 -8.95 18.00 -4.63
N PRO A 210 -8.38 17.61 -5.77
CA PRO A 210 -7.40 16.53 -5.85
C PRO A 210 -6.18 16.69 -4.93
N SER A 211 -5.80 17.92 -4.58
CA SER A 211 -4.71 18.22 -3.65
C SER A 211 -5.04 17.87 -2.19
N GLU A 212 -6.31 17.67 -1.87
CA GLU A 212 -6.79 17.34 -0.51
C GLU A 212 -6.90 15.82 -0.28
N THR A 213 -6.49 15.00 -1.25
CA THR A 213 -6.47 13.55 -1.10
C THR A 213 -5.50 13.10 -0.02
N LYS A 214 -5.86 12.04 0.66
CA LYS A 214 -5.08 11.43 1.73
C LYS A 214 -5.10 9.91 1.58
N ILE A 215 -4.16 9.27 2.25
CA ILE A 215 -4.01 7.82 2.19
C ILE A 215 -4.49 7.20 3.49
N GLY A 216 -5.40 6.25 3.36
CA GLY A 216 -5.85 5.39 4.44
C GLY A 216 -5.25 4.01 4.34
N VAL A 217 -5.46 3.21 5.37
CA VAL A 217 -5.06 1.81 5.42
C VAL A 217 -6.17 0.95 6.00
N ALA A 218 -6.33 -0.23 5.42
CA ALA A 218 -7.17 -1.30 5.96
C ALA A 218 -6.35 -2.58 6.04
N THR A 219 -6.61 -3.44 7.02
CA THR A 219 -5.85 -4.67 7.21
C THR A 219 -6.73 -5.91 7.20
N SER A 220 -6.14 -7.05 6.85
CA SER A 220 -6.81 -8.36 6.85
C SER A 220 -5.79 -9.48 7.08
N ASP A 221 -6.24 -10.58 7.66
CA ASP A 221 -5.46 -11.82 7.73
C ASP A 221 -5.48 -12.58 6.37
N ASN A 222 -6.38 -12.21 5.46
CA ASN A 222 -6.52 -12.83 4.15
C ASN A 222 -6.40 -11.79 3.02
N LEU A 223 -5.69 -12.14 1.95
CA LEU A 223 -5.52 -11.26 0.78
C LEU A 223 -6.84 -10.74 0.19
N LEU A 224 -7.89 -11.55 0.22
CA LEU A 224 -9.21 -11.19 -0.32
C LEU A 224 -10.20 -10.72 0.76
N GLY A 225 -9.68 -10.31 1.92
CA GLY A 225 -10.47 -9.74 2.99
C GLY A 225 -11.21 -10.76 3.88
N PRO A 226 -12.14 -10.31 4.71
CA PRO A 226 -12.57 -8.91 4.82
C PRO A 226 -11.46 -7.98 5.32
N TYR A 227 -11.42 -6.78 4.77
CA TYR A 227 -10.51 -5.72 5.21
C TYR A 227 -11.19 -4.81 6.22
N GLU A 228 -10.51 -4.53 7.32
CA GLU A 228 -10.94 -3.60 8.36
C GLU A 228 -10.16 -2.30 8.25
N LYS A 229 -10.87 -1.18 8.03
CA LYS A 229 -10.27 0.15 7.96
C LYS A 229 -9.67 0.53 9.32
N TYR A 230 -8.46 1.07 9.29
CA TYR A 230 -7.83 1.61 10.48
C TYR A 230 -8.57 2.87 10.96
N GLU A 231 -9.05 2.86 12.19
CA GLU A 231 -9.91 3.93 12.74
C GLU A 231 -9.27 5.32 12.76
N LYS A 232 -7.91 5.37 12.80
CA LYS A 232 -7.17 6.62 12.80
C LYS A 232 -6.69 7.03 11.40
N SER A 233 -7.21 6.40 10.35
CA SER A 233 -6.97 6.89 8.99
C SER A 233 -7.55 8.30 8.82
N PRO A 234 -6.92 9.15 8.00
CA PRO A 234 -5.82 8.88 7.07
C PRO A 234 -4.45 8.84 7.75
N VAL A 235 -3.49 8.10 7.17
CA VAL A 235 -2.16 7.85 7.74
C VAL A 235 -1.04 8.75 7.18
N PHE A 236 -1.17 9.23 5.95
CA PHE A 236 -0.31 10.27 5.37
C PHE A 236 -0.99 10.99 4.20
N PRO A 237 -0.53 12.20 3.83
CA PRO A 237 -1.07 12.94 2.68
C PRO A 237 -0.49 12.42 1.37
N GLY A 238 -1.33 12.29 0.34
CA GLY A 238 -0.91 11.88 -1.00
C GLY A 238 -2.07 11.88 -1.98
N HIS A 239 -1.79 12.05 -3.27
CA HIS A 239 -2.76 11.87 -4.34
C HIS A 239 -2.45 10.60 -5.14
N ALA A 240 -1.26 10.55 -5.72
CA ALA A 240 -0.67 9.34 -6.25
C ALA A 240 0.36 8.85 -5.22
N PHE A 241 0.34 7.60 -4.90
CA PHE A 241 1.20 7.06 -3.87
C PHE A 241 1.66 5.64 -4.20
N THR A 242 2.70 5.21 -3.52
CA THR A 242 3.10 3.81 -3.48
C THR A 242 3.68 3.48 -2.12
N THR A 243 3.51 2.24 -1.69
CA THR A 243 4.05 1.72 -0.43
C THR A 243 4.86 0.47 -0.69
N TRP A 244 5.91 0.26 0.09
CA TRP A 244 6.72 -0.96 0.02
C TRP A 244 7.27 -1.32 1.38
N VAL A 245 7.49 -2.64 1.56
CA VAL A 245 8.24 -3.12 2.73
C VAL A 245 9.69 -2.67 2.59
N HIS A 246 10.21 -1.97 3.58
CA HIS A 246 11.56 -1.45 3.59
C HIS A 246 12.22 -1.74 4.94
N ARG A 247 13.30 -2.52 4.94
CA ARG A 247 13.91 -3.01 6.20
C ARG A 247 12.86 -3.67 7.10
N SER A 248 12.71 -3.21 8.33
CA SER A 248 11.77 -3.71 9.34
C SER A 248 10.44 -2.95 9.38
N GLY A 249 10.13 -2.13 8.39
CA GLY A 249 8.93 -1.31 8.38
C GLY A 249 8.36 -1.09 6.97
N VAL A 250 7.62 -0.03 6.81
CA VAL A 250 6.94 0.36 5.57
C VAL A 250 7.38 1.75 5.15
N ALA A 251 7.90 1.87 3.94
CA ALA A 251 8.16 3.17 3.33
C ALA A 251 7.04 3.53 2.35
N ALA A 252 6.87 4.82 2.10
CA ALA A 252 5.87 5.31 1.17
C ALA A 252 6.32 6.58 0.42
N PHE A 253 5.87 6.70 -0.83
CA PHE A 253 5.80 7.96 -1.55
C PHE A 253 4.35 8.46 -1.54
N GLY A 254 4.17 9.73 -1.22
CA GLY A 254 2.91 10.45 -1.24
C GLY A 254 3.17 11.92 -1.57
N TYR A 255 2.75 12.88 -0.74
CA TYR A 255 3.26 14.26 -0.81
C TYR A 255 4.57 14.42 -0.03
N GLY A 256 5.56 13.61 -0.42
CA GLY A 256 6.86 13.42 0.18
C GLY A 256 7.21 11.95 0.29
N THR A 257 8.35 11.67 0.92
CA THR A 257 8.76 10.32 1.31
C THR A 257 8.46 10.13 2.79
N PHE A 258 7.94 8.97 3.15
CA PHE A 258 7.49 8.64 4.49
C PHE A 258 8.05 7.28 4.94
N TRP A 259 8.13 7.09 6.25
CA TRP A 259 8.53 5.86 6.91
C TRP A 259 7.64 5.53 8.10
N SER A 260 7.38 4.24 8.32
CA SER A 260 6.60 3.71 9.43
C SER A 260 7.19 2.39 9.93
N GLU A 261 7.33 2.22 11.25
CA GLU A 261 7.71 0.93 11.83
C GLU A 261 6.54 -0.06 11.89
N ASP A 262 5.31 0.44 12.02
CA ASP A 262 4.11 -0.35 12.27
C ASP A 262 3.14 -0.44 11.07
N GLY A 263 3.44 0.31 9.99
CA GLY A 263 2.56 0.41 8.82
C GLY A 263 1.34 1.33 9.02
N PHE A 264 1.20 1.96 10.18
CA PHE A 264 0.07 2.84 10.53
C PHE A 264 0.52 4.27 10.85
N THR A 265 1.64 4.42 11.55
CA THR A 265 2.14 5.72 12.01
C THR A 265 3.32 6.13 11.14
N PHE A 266 3.08 7.06 10.23
CA PHE A 266 4.08 7.51 9.26
C PHE A 266 4.74 8.82 9.67
N GLU A 267 6.07 8.85 9.58
CA GLU A 267 6.87 10.06 9.71
C GLU A 267 7.39 10.50 8.34
N LYS A 268 7.32 11.79 8.04
CA LYS A 268 7.85 12.35 6.79
C LYS A 268 9.38 12.43 6.88
N THR A 269 10.06 11.80 5.91
CA THR A 269 11.51 11.72 5.86
C THR A 269 12.13 12.72 4.87
N SER A 270 11.37 13.06 3.80
CA SER A 270 11.82 13.98 2.75
C SER A 270 10.61 14.65 2.09
N ASP A 271 10.84 15.86 1.57
CA ASP A 271 9.86 16.55 0.70
C ASP A 271 9.87 16.02 -0.74
N TRP A 272 10.90 15.29 -1.11
CA TRP A 272 11.00 14.71 -2.44
C TRP A 272 10.05 13.53 -2.61
N THR A 273 9.41 13.47 -3.78
CA THR A 273 8.58 12.33 -4.20
C THR A 273 8.50 12.26 -5.73
N PRO A 274 8.56 11.08 -6.31
CA PRO A 274 8.13 10.89 -7.70
C PRO A 274 6.61 10.99 -7.77
N ARG A 275 6.08 11.41 -8.91
CA ARG A 275 4.63 11.42 -9.14
C ARG A 275 4.17 10.10 -9.72
N THR A 276 3.18 9.48 -9.12
CA THR A 276 2.52 8.25 -9.57
C THR A 276 3.53 7.18 -9.97
N VAL A 277 3.84 6.29 -9.06
CA VAL A 277 4.90 5.30 -9.27
C VAL A 277 4.44 3.88 -9.04
N GLY A 278 4.88 2.98 -9.92
CA GLY A 278 4.86 1.54 -9.71
C GLY A 278 6.27 1.04 -9.47
N LEU A 279 6.51 0.38 -8.35
CA LEU A 279 7.83 -0.11 -7.98
C LEU A 279 8.01 -1.59 -8.31
N TYR A 280 9.24 -1.97 -8.66
CA TYR A 280 9.68 -3.35 -8.63
C TYR A 280 10.18 -3.68 -7.22
N CYS A 281 9.32 -4.29 -6.42
CA CYS A 281 9.61 -4.70 -5.04
C CYS A 281 8.93 -6.06 -4.75
N PRO A 282 9.55 -7.18 -5.15
CA PRO A 282 8.95 -8.53 -5.00
C PRO A 282 8.78 -8.93 -3.54
N GLU A 283 9.52 -8.32 -2.61
CA GLU A 283 9.46 -8.57 -1.17
C GLU A 283 8.18 -8.08 -0.51
N ASN A 284 7.41 -7.22 -1.19
CA ASN A 284 6.13 -6.70 -0.68
C ASN A 284 5.11 -7.80 -0.33
N PHE A 285 5.30 -9.01 -0.83
CA PHE A 285 4.36 -10.13 -0.68
C PHE A 285 4.89 -11.25 0.19
N ARG A 286 6.03 -11.05 0.87
CA ARG A 286 6.69 -12.07 1.67
C ARG A 286 7.05 -11.55 3.05
N ASN A 287 6.75 -12.34 4.08
CA ASN A 287 7.14 -12.03 5.45
C ASN A 287 8.58 -12.48 5.73
N GLY A 288 9.32 -11.68 6.50
CA GLY A 288 10.65 -12.05 7.02
C GLY A 288 11.76 -12.24 5.97
N VAL A 289 11.59 -11.70 4.77
CA VAL A 289 12.63 -11.74 3.73
C VAL A 289 13.54 -10.53 3.86
N ASN A 290 14.84 -10.71 3.69
CA ASN A 290 15.77 -9.60 3.53
C ASN A 290 15.38 -8.82 2.28
N ASN A 291 14.95 -7.59 2.49
CA ASN A 291 14.62 -6.69 1.40
C ASN A 291 15.92 -6.05 0.87
N ASN A 292 16.26 -6.34 -0.38
CA ASN A 292 17.42 -5.74 -1.05
C ASN A 292 17.13 -4.29 -1.52
N GLY A 293 16.00 -3.74 -1.10
CA GLY A 293 15.58 -2.40 -1.46
C GLY A 293 14.86 -2.33 -2.81
N VAL A 294 14.61 -1.11 -3.24
CA VAL A 294 13.95 -0.79 -4.51
C VAL A 294 14.96 -0.14 -5.43
N LEU A 295 15.30 -0.83 -6.52
CA LEU A 295 16.29 -0.32 -7.48
C LEU A 295 15.66 0.59 -8.52
N TRP A 296 14.40 0.32 -8.90
CA TRP A 296 13.73 1.01 -9.99
C TRP A 296 12.19 0.88 -9.92
N GLY A 297 11.57 1.69 -10.73
CA GLY A 297 10.12 1.68 -10.92
C GLY A 297 9.70 2.42 -12.19
N MET A 298 8.41 2.59 -12.35
CA MET A 298 7.82 3.35 -13.43
C MET A 298 7.09 4.56 -12.87
N LYS A 299 7.24 5.72 -13.49
CA LYS A 299 6.58 6.98 -13.09
C LYS A 299 5.88 7.63 -14.27
N VAL A 300 4.93 8.52 -13.95
CA VAL A 300 4.19 9.27 -14.97
C VAL A 300 4.85 10.62 -15.21
N LYS A 301 4.92 11.00 -16.46
CA LYS A 301 5.27 12.36 -16.93
C LYS A 301 4.00 13.11 -17.28
N PHE A 302 3.96 14.38 -16.94
CA PHE A 302 2.85 15.30 -17.15
C PHE A 302 3.33 16.47 -18.03
N PRO A 303 3.59 16.24 -19.32
CA PRO A 303 3.97 17.31 -20.23
C PRO A 303 2.78 18.26 -20.50
N GLU A 304 3.06 19.52 -20.78
CA GLU A 304 2.03 20.53 -21.08
C GLU A 304 1.48 20.41 -22.50
N ASP A 305 2.30 19.93 -23.43
CA ASP A 305 2.05 19.96 -24.87
C ASP A 305 1.51 18.65 -25.46
N ARG A 306 1.53 17.58 -24.70
CA ARG A 306 1.10 16.25 -25.17
C ARG A 306 0.45 15.38 -24.07
N CYS A 307 0.03 14.17 -24.43
CA CYS A 307 -0.52 13.19 -23.50
C CYS A 307 0.48 12.79 -22.41
N ARG A 308 -0.04 12.38 -21.27
CA ARG A 308 0.74 11.78 -20.20
C ARG A 308 1.32 10.45 -20.67
N TYR A 309 2.54 10.17 -20.29
CA TYR A 309 3.22 8.92 -20.62
C TYR A 309 3.98 8.37 -19.40
N ILE A 310 4.33 7.09 -19.50
CA ILE A 310 5.05 6.38 -18.43
C ILE A 310 6.51 6.26 -18.84
N THR A 311 7.41 6.50 -17.89
CA THR A 311 8.85 6.36 -18.08
C THR A 311 9.46 5.60 -16.90
N ARG A 312 10.63 5.01 -17.09
CA ARG A 312 11.37 4.34 -16.04
C ARG A 312 12.09 5.34 -15.15
N MET A 313 12.17 5.04 -13.88
CA MET A 313 13.05 5.70 -12.92
C MET A 313 13.92 4.68 -12.20
N GLU A 314 15.15 5.04 -11.93
CA GLU A 314 16.07 4.27 -11.11
C GLU A 314 16.27 4.97 -9.76
N LEU A 315 16.35 4.18 -8.71
CA LEU A 315 16.42 4.65 -7.32
C LEU A 315 17.69 4.10 -6.62
N PRO A 316 18.89 4.50 -7.07
CA PRO A 316 20.14 3.89 -6.62
C PRO A 316 20.40 4.05 -5.11
N VAL A 317 19.82 5.07 -4.49
CA VAL A 317 19.94 5.32 -3.03
C VAL A 317 19.15 4.30 -2.21
N LEU A 318 18.12 3.69 -2.81
CA LEU A 318 17.30 2.68 -2.15
C LEU A 318 17.78 1.25 -2.38
N ASP A 319 18.92 1.06 -3.02
CA ASP A 319 19.58 -0.24 -3.18
C ASP A 319 20.24 -0.64 -1.86
N LEU A 320 19.74 -1.70 -1.24
CA LEU A 320 20.24 -2.27 0.01
C LEU A 320 21.09 -3.53 -0.21
N SER A 321 21.45 -3.86 -1.46
CA SER A 321 22.22 -5.06 -1.81
C SER A 321 23.71 -4.94 -1.51
N ASN A 322 24.20 -3.77 -1.11
CA ASN A 322 25.62 -3.49 -0.78
C ASN A 322 25.88 -3.55 0.72
#